data_0e0b87c4afb267a2f05bcdaa08f81203
#
_entry.id   0e0b87c4afb267a2f05bcdaa08f81203
#
_cell.length_a   1.000
_cell.length_b   1.000
_cell.length_c   1.000
_cell.angle_alpha   90.00
_cell.angle_beta   90.00
_cell.angle_gamma   90.00
#
_symmetry.space_group_name_H-M   'P 1'
#
loop_
_entity.id
_entity.type
_entity.pdbx_description
1 polymer ?
#
loop_
_entity_poly.entity_id
_entity_poly.type
_entity_poly.pdbx_seq_one_letter_code
_entity_poly.pdbx_strand_id
1 'polypeptide(L)'
;HAEFYSVALTNNYQQADTGTKMIHLGKNTHSKIISKGISAGHSNQTYRGLVDVSKNAAGARNYSQCDSLLIGSTCGSHTVPYIRNRNKSAVLEHEATTSKISDEQLFYCLQRGIKEEEAVGLIVNGFCKEVMQKLPMEFAIEATKLINISLEGSVG
;
A
#
# COMPACT_ATOMS: atom_id res chain seq x y z
N HIS A 1 -2.91 -14.18 16.21
CA HIS A 1 -2.99 -13.75 14.80
C HIS A 1 -3.30 -12.26 14.76
N ALA A 2 -2.56 -11.52 13.92
CA ALA A 2 -2.77 -10.09 13.72
C ALA A 2 -2.65 -9.77 12.22
N GLU A 3 -3.54 -8.90 11.73
CA GLU A 3 -3.48 -8.39 10.36
C GLU A 3 -3.50 -6.86 10.39
N PHE A 4 -2.70 -6.24 9.53
CA PHE A 4 -2.67 -4.81 9.34
C PHE A 4 -2.81 -4.49 7.87
N TYR A 5 -3.78 -3.67 7.55
CA TYR A 5 -4.06 -3.19 6.21
C TYR A 5 -4.02 -1.67 6.19
N SER A 6 -3.31 -1.09 5.23
CA SER A 6 -3.23 0.36 5.08
C SER A 6 -3.28 0.80 3.63
N VAL A 7 -3.87 1.96 3.40
CA VAL A 7 -3.79 2.72 2.16
C VAL A 7 -3.33 4.12 2.51
N ALA A 8 -2.24 4.55 1.90
CA ALA A 8 -1.75 5.92 1.98
C ALA A 8 -1.80 6.56 0.59
N LEU A 9 -2.45 7.71 0.47
CA LEU A 9 -2.53 8.47 -0.76
C LEU A 9 -1.97 9.86 -0.55
N THR A 10 -1.07 10.26 -1.43
CA THR A 10 -0.49 11.61 -1.47
C THR A 10 -0.64 12.21 -2.87
N ASN A 11 -0.94 13.49 -2.93
CA ASN A 11 -1.09 14.24 -4.19
C ASN A 11 -0.43 15.63 -4.06
N ASN A 12 -0.29 16.34 -5.17
CA ASN A 12 0.34 17.67 -5.22
C ASN A 12 1.75 17.66 -4.60
N TYR A 13 1.98 18.43 -3.54
CA TYR A 13 3.25 18.55 -2.82
C TYR A 13 3.23 17.88 -1.45
N GLN A 14 2.26 17.00 -1.21
CA GLN A 14 2.13 16.31 0.08
C GLN A 14 3.31 15.36 0.35
N GLN A 15 3.69 15.30 1.62
CA GLN A 15 4.69 14.36 2.12
C GLN A 15 4.02 13.49 3.18
N ALA A 16 4.16 12.18 3.07
CA ALA A 16 3.65 11.24 4.06
C ALA A 16 4.75 10.28 4.53
N ASP A 17 4.85 10.08 5.82
CA ASP A 17 5.68 9.04 6.43
C ASP A 17 4.76 8.17 7.30
N THR A 18 4.55 6.95 6.85
CA THR A 18 3.64 5.98 7.48
C THR A 18 4.41 4.74 7.90
N GLY A 19 3.83 3.93 8.78
CA GLY A 19 4.51 2.71 9.14
C GLY A 19 3.72 1.76 10.02
N THR A 20 4.27 0.58 10.18
CA THR A 20 3.69 -0.51 10.97
C THR A 20 4.77 -1.16 11.81
N LYS A 21 4.39 -1.55 13.02
CA LYS A 21 5.26 -2.28 13.93
C LYS A 21 4.58 -3.57 14.37
N MET A 22 5.14 -4.72 14.00
CA MET A 22 4.71 -6.04 14.45
C MET A 22 5.78 -6.69 15.31
N ILE A 23 5.42 -7.05 16.55
CA ILE A 23 6.32 -7.69 17.50
C ILE A 23 5.75 -9.05 17.88
N HIS A 24 6.50 -10.10 17.56
CA HIS A 24 6.18 -11.48 17.90
C HIS A 24 6.87 -11.83 19.23
N LEU A 25 6.08 -12.03 20.30
CA LEU A 25 6.58 -12.37 21.63
C LEU A 25 6.33 -13.85 21.97
N GLY A 26 5.17 -14.36 21.59
CA GLY A 26 4.75 -15.73 21.90
C GLY A 26 5.02 -16.73 20.76
N LYS A 27 4.90 -18.02 21.10
CA LYS A 27 5.04 -19.13 20.14
C LYS A 27 3.87 -19.17 19.17
N ASN A 28 4.14 -19.63 17.93
CA ASN A 28 3.12 -19.88 16.88
C ASN A 28 2.26 -18.65 16.57
N THR A 29 2.84 -17.46 16.68
CA THR A 29 2.17 -16.22 16.34
C THR A 29 2.25 -15.96 14.84
N HIS A 30 1.17 -15.39 14.27
CA HIS A 30 1.09 -15.05 12.84
C HIS A 30 0.74 -13.59 12.68
N SER A 31 1.41 -12.93 11.74
CA SER A 31 1.04 -11.57 11.31
C SER A 31 1.06 -11.42 9.80
N LYS A 32 0.16 -10.57 9.30
CA LYS A 32 0.07 -10.16 7.92
C LYS A 32 0.06 -8.63 7.84
N ILE A 33 0.89 -8.07 6.97
CA ILE A 33 0.94 -6.63 6.70
C ILE A 33 0.70 -6.44 5.21
N ILE A 34 -0.32 -5.66 4.85
CA ILE A 34 -0.57 -5.21 3.47
C ILE A 34 -0.61 -3.68 3.49
N SER A 35 0.36 -3.06 2.86
CA SER A 35 0.46 -1.61 2.72
C SER A 35 0.40 -1.23 1.25
N LYS A 36 -0.58 -0.41 0.89
CA LYS A 36 -0.73 0.15 -0.46
C LYS A 36 -0.45 1.65 -0.40
N GLY A 37 0.54 2.08 -1.16
CA GLY A 37 0.91 3.48 -1.27
C GLY A 37 0.57 4.06 -2.65
N ILE A 38 0.03 5.26 -2.72
CA ILE A 38 -0.29 5.96 -3.97
C ILE A 38 0.32 7.36 -3.89
N SER A 39 1.16 7.69 -4.86
CA SER A 39 1.75 9.03 -4.96
C SER A 39 1.43 9.63 -6.32
N ALA A 40 0.95 10.88 -6.32
CA ALA A 40 0.60 11.63 -7.51
C ALA A 40 1.22 13.04 -7.51
N GLY A 41 1.34 13.66 -8.67
CA GLY A 41 1.88 15.02 -8.81
C GLY A 41 3.35 15.12 -8.43
N HIS A 42 3.68 15.94 -7.44
CA HIS A 42 5.04 16.14 -6.88
C HIS A 42 5.16 15.58 -5.46
N SER A 43 4.26 14.69 -5.08
CA SER A 43 4.20 14.14 -3.73
C SER A 43 5.23 13.04 -3.49
N ASN A 44 5.56 12.82 -2.23
CA ASN A 44 6.40 11.70 -1.82
C ASN A 44 5.79 11.00 -0.61
N GLN A 45 5.94 9.70 -0.58
CA GLN A 45 5.56 8.90 0.58
C GLN A 45 6.68 7.96 1.00
N THR A 46 6.75 7.70 2.28
CA THR A 46 7.65 6.70 2.87
C THR A 46 6.83 5.75 3.72
N TYR A 47 7.01 4.46 3.52
CA TYR A 47 6.49 3.43 4.41
C TYR A 47 7.62 2.79 5.19
N ARG A 48 7.48 2.73 6.54
CA ARG A 48 8.45 2.10 7.45
C ARG A 48 7.83 0.88 8.11
N GLY A 49 8.31 -0.31 7.78
CA GLY A 49 7.83 -1.56 8.34
C GLY A 49 8.81 -2.15 9.34
N LEU A 50 8.42 -2.29 10.61
CA LEU A 50 9.19 -3.03 11.60
C LEU A 50 8.54 -4.39 11.88
N VAL A 51 9.30 -5.47 11.72
CA VAL A 51 8.94 -6.81 12.20
C VAL A 51 10.03 -7.30 13.14
N ASP A 52 9.66 -7.52 14.40
CA ASP A 52 10.60 -8.01 15.44
C ASP A 52 10.11 -9.35 15.99
N VAL A 53 10.93 -10.38 15.84
CA VAL A 53 10.67 -11.72 16.39
C VAL A 53 11.57 -11.96 17.59
N SER A 54 10.97 -12.12 18.76
CA SER A 54 11.68 -12.39 20.01
C SER A 54 12.30 -13.80 20.02
N LYS A 55 13.26 -14.02 20.93
CA LYS A 55 13.87 -15.35 21.14
C LYS A 55 12.84 -16.44 21.48
N ASN A 56 11.76 -16.07 22.17
CA ASN A 56 10.73 -16.99 22.66
C ASN A 56 9.64 -17.28 21.62
N ALA A 57 9.60 -16.55 20.50
CA ALA A 57 8.57 -16.65 19.47
C ALA A 57 8.86 -17.77 18.47
N ALA A 58 8.99 -19.03 18.98
CA ALA A 58 9.18 -20.20 18.13
C ALA A 58 7.97 -20.40 17.23
N GLY A 59 8.19 -20.72 15.94
CA GLY A 59 7.14 -20.94 14.95
C GLY A 59 6.39 -19.68 14.54
N ALA A 60 6.93 -18.50 14.84
CA ALA A 60 6.35 -17.23 14.39
C ALA A 60 6.38 -17.12 12.86
N ARG A 61 5.32 -16.56 12.27
CA ARG A 61 5.24 -16.29 10.84
C ARG A 61 4.82 -14.85 10.59
N ASN A 62 5.49 -14.18 9.67
CA ASN A 62 5.09 -12.89 9.15
C ASN A 62 5.09 -12.91 7.63
N TYR A 63 4.06 -12.31 7.05
CA TYR A 63 4.01 -11.93 5.65
C TYR A 63 3.80 -10.42 5.56
N SER A 64 4.66 -9.73 4.84
CA SER A 64 4.58 -8.29 4.62
C SER A 64 4.63 -7.99 3.12
N GLN A 65 3.64 -7.28 2.63
CA GLN A 65 3.56 -6.81 1.25
C GLN A 65 3.40 -5.30 1.24
N CYS A 66 4.30 -4.61 0.53
CA CYS A 66 4.33 -3.16 0.43
C CYS A 66 4.34 -2.75 -1.04
N ASP A 67 3.18 -2.40 -1.58
CA ASP A 67 3.04 -2.01 -2.97
C ASP A 67 2.85 -0.50 -3.10
N SER A 68 3.52 0.08 -4.08
CA SER A 68 3.42 1.50 -4.41
C SER A 68 3.00 1.70 -5.85
N LEU A 69 2.05 2.63 -6.05
CA LEU A 69 1.58 3.06 -7.37
C LEU A 69 1.91 4.54 -7.58
N LEU A 70 2.62 4.84 -8.65
CA LEU A 70 3.00 6.19 -9.02
C LEU A 70 2.13 6.70 -10.16
N ILE A 71 1.63 7.93 -10.01
CA ILE A 71 0.82 8.65 -11.00
C ILE A 71 1.59 9.88 -11.44
N GLY A 72 2.08 9.86 -12.67
CA GLY A 72 2.95 10.92 -13.17
C GLY A 72 4.44 10.58 -13.08
N SER A 73 5.30 11.58 -13.31
CA SER A 73 6.76 11.40 -13.43
C SER A 73 7.56 12.06 -12.31
N THR A 74 6.93 12.86 -11.47
CA THR A 74 7.59 13.71 -10.47
C THR A 74 7.33 13.32 -9.02
N CYS A 75 6.43 12.34 -8.81
CA CYS A 75 6.15 11.78 -7.49
C CYS A 75 7.12 10.63 -7.13
N GLY A 76 7.20 10.32 -5.84
CA GLY A 76 8.07 9.26 -5.34
C GLY A 76 7.43 8.41 -4.24
N SER A 77 7.96 7.19 -4.09
CA SER A 77 7.61 6.30 -2.99
C SER A 77 8.84 5.56 -2.49
N HIS A 78 8.96 5.43 -1.18
CA HIS A 78 10.05 4.76 -0.52
C HIS A 78 9.53 3.71 0.46
N THR A 79 10.10 2.51 0.43
CA THR A 79 9.81 1.45 1.40
C THR A 79 11.06 1.17 2.21
N VAL A 80 10.95 1.28 3.54
CA VAL A 80 12.07 1.08 4.47
C VAL A 80 11.73 -0.07 5.42
N PRO A 81 12.01 -1.32 5.03
CA PRO A 81 11.78 -2.47 5.89
C PRO A 81 12.87 -2.56 6.98
N TYR A 82 12.45 -2.88 8.20
CA TYR A 82 13.36 -3.24 9.28
C TYR A 82 12.91 -4.56 9.90
N ILE A 83 13.67 -5.63 9.65
CA ILE A 83 13.34 -6.98 10.10
C ILE A 83 14.41 -7.45 11.08
N ARG A 84 13.98 -7.78 12.29
CA ARG A 84 14.84 -8.34 13.33
C ARG A 84 14.32 -9.71 13.74
N ASN A 85 15.03 -10.76 13.36
CA ASN A 85 14.70 -12.13 13.71
C ASN A 85 15.69 -12.67 14.74
N ARG A 86 15.19 -13.09 15.92
CA ARG A 86 15.97 -13.68 16.98
C ARG A 86 15.59 -15.15 17.26
N ASN A 87 14.77 -15.77 16.40
CA ASN A 87 14.37 -17.17 16.52
C ASN A 87 14.49 -17.90 15.18
N LYS A 88 15.31 -18.95 15.14
CA LYS A 88 15.63 -19.68 13.91
C LYS A 88 14.44 -20.43 13.30
N SER A 89 13.39 -20.72 14.06
CA SER A 89 12.19 -21.39 13.57
C SER A 89 11.13 -20.43 12.99
N ALA A 90 11.39 -19.12 13.00
CA ALA A 90 10.48 -18.15 12.41
C ALA A 90 10.61 -18.10 10.89
N VAL A 91 9.48 -17.89 10.21
CA VAL A 91 9.39 -17.68 8.77
C VAL A 91 8.94 -16.24 8.52
N LEU A 92 9.76 -15.48 7.80
CA LEU A 92 9.51 -14.07 7.50
C LEU A 92 9.59 -13.86 5.99
N GLU A 93 8.51 -13.35 5.43
CA GLU A 93 8.37 -13.06 3.99
C GLU A 93 8.10 -11.56 3.84
N HIS A 94 8.84 -10.93 2.94
CA HIS A 94 8.68 -9.52 2.62
C HIS A 94 8.75 -9.31 1.11
N GLU A 95 7.70 -8.71 0.58
CA GLU A 95 7.60 -8.31 -0.82
C GLU A 95 7.41 -6.79 -0.90
N ALA A 96 8.08 -6.16 -1.85
CA ALA A 96 7.89 -4.74 -2.13
C ALA A 96 7.86 -4.54 -3.65
N THR A 97 6.83 -3.86 -4.12
CA THR A 97 6.71 -3.50 -5.53
C THR A 97 6.48 -2.00 -5.68
N THR A 98 7.02 -1.44 -6.76
CA THR A 98 6.71 -0.08 -7.17
C THR A 98 6.37 -0.11 -8.65
N SER A 99 5.18 0.34 -8.99
CA SER A 99 4.69 0.41 -10.35
C SER A 99 4.25 1.84 -10.68
N LYS A 100 4.29 2.19 -11.95
CA LYS A 100 3.72 3.41 -12.51
C LYS A 100 2.54 3.04 -13.36
N ILE A 101 1.49 3.87 -13.38
CA ILE A 101 0.41 3.72 -14.35
C ILE A 101 1.02 3.83 -15.74
N SER A 102 0.83 2.81 -16.57
CA SER A 102 1.40 2.78 -17.91
C SER A 102 0.53 3.58 -18.89
N ASP A 103 1.20 4.23 -19.85
CA ASP A 103 0.52 4.95 -20.92
C ASP A 103 -0.38 4.03 -21.77
N GLU A 104 -0.02 2.73 -21.87
CA GLU A 104 -0.82 1.71 -22.55
C GLU A 104 -2.14 1.43 -21.84
N GLN A 105 -2.12 1.35 -20.51
CA GLN A 105 -3.34 1.17 -19.69
C GLN A 105 -4.29 2.36 -19.84
N LEU A 106 -3.75 3.58 -19.78
CA LEU A 106 -4.51 4.80 -19.99
C LEU A 106 -5.07 4.85 -21.40
N PHE A 107 -4.25 4.61 -22.41
CA PHE A 107 -4.67 4.58 -23.82
C PHE A 107 -5.81 3.58 -24.05
N TYR A 108 -5.73 2.38 -23.47
CA TYR A 108 -6.79 1.38 -23.56
C TYR A 108 -8.12 1.88 -22.99
N CYS A 109 -8.11 2.62 -21.91
CA CYS A 109 -9.30 3.22 -21.30
C CYS A 109 -9.84 4.37 -22.18
N LEU A 110 -8.95 5.25 -22.65
CA LEU A 110 -9.29 6.41 -23.48
C LEU A 110 -9.96 5.99 -24.80
N GLN A 111 -9.47 4.92 -25.43
CA GLN A 111 -10.08 4.37 -26.66
C GLN A 111 -11.52 3.89 -26.46
N ARG A 112 -11.93 3.62 -25.22
CA ARG A 112 -13.30 3.25 -24.86
C ARG A 112 -14.17 4.43 -24.44
N GLY A 113 -13.65 5.65 -24.59
CA GLY A 113 -14.36 6.87 -24.23
C GLY A 113 -14.35 7.19 -22.74
N ILE A 114 -13.55 6.47 -21.93
CA ILE A 114 -13.37 6.78 -20.50
C ILE A 114 -12.42 7.98 -20.41
N LYS A 115 -12.79 9.00 -19.65
CA LYS A 115 -11.92 10.16 -19.43
C LYS A 115 -10.68 9.77 -18.62
N GLU A 116 -9.58 10.49 -18.81
CA GLU A 116 -8.30 10.17 -18.18
C GLU A 116 -8.37 10.12 -16.65
N GLU A 117 -8.99 11.10 -16.03
CA GLU A 117 -9.21 11.12 -14.57
C GLU A 117 -10.03 9.92 -14.08
N GLU A 118 -11.06 9.54 -14.82
CA GLU A 118 -11.88 8.37 -14.51
C GLU A 118 -11.09 7.07 -14.68
N ALA A 119 -10.24 6.98 -15.71
CA ALA A 119 -9.35 5.84 -15.93
C ALA A 119 -8.35 5.66 -14.80
N VAL A 120 -7.72 6.76 -14.35
CA VAL A 120 -6.82 6.77 -13.19
C VAL A 120 -7.57 6.32 -11.94
N GLY A 121 -8.76 6.86 -11.68
CA GLY A 121 -9.61 6.45 -10.57
C GLY A 121 -9.93 4.95 -10.58
N LEU A 122 -10.26 4.38 -11.74
CA LEU A 122 -10.52 2.94 -11.88
C LEU A 122 -9.29 2.08 -11.56
N ILE A 123 -8.11 2.48 -12.06
CA ILE A 123 -6.84 1.77 -11.81
C ILE A 123 -6.49 1.81 -10.33
N VAL A 124 -6.59 2.98 -9.70
CA VAL A 124 -6.30 3.17 -8.26
C VAL A 124 -7.27 2.39 -7.39
N ASN A 125 -8.57 2.41 -7.70
CA ASN A 125 -9.56 1.62 -6.98
C ASN A 125 -9.28 0.11 -7.11
N GLY A 126 -8.88 -0.34 -8.30
CA GLY A 126 -8.42 -1.72 -8.53
C GLY A 126 -7.20 -2.09 -7.67
N PHE A 127 -6.21 -1.20 -7.59
CA PHE A 127 -5.01 -1.36 -6.77
C PHE A 127 -5.32 -1.47 -5.28
N CYS A 128 -6.29 -0.70 -4.77
CA CYS A 128 -6.71 -0.70 -3.37
C CYS A 128 -7.71 -1.79 -3.01
N LYS A 129 -8.25 -2.52 -3.99
CA LYS A 129 -9.38 -3.45 -3.81
C LYS A 129 -9.20 -4.43 -2.66
N GLU A 130 -8.02 -5.03 -2.52
CA GLU A 130 -7.74 -6.00 -1.45
C GLU A 130 -7.96 -5.41 -0.06
N VAL A 131 -7.53 -4.16 0.15
CA VAL A 131 -7.70 -3.46 1.43
C VAL A 131 -9.14 -3.03 1.63
N MET A 132 -9.77 -2.49 0.59
CA MET A 132 -11.17 -2.04 0.65
C MET A 132 -12.14 -3.17 0.98
N GLN A 133 -11.88 -4.39 0.49
CA GLN A 133 -12.68 -5.57 0.80
C GLN A 133 -12.61 -6.03 2.27
N LYS A 134 -11.67 -5.52 3.06
CA LYS A 134 -11.56 -5.79 4.50
C LYS A 134 -12.41 -4.83 5.34
N LEU A 135 -12.88 -3.75 4.76
CA LEU A 135 -13.74 -2.78 5.43
C LEU A 135 -15.21 -3.19 5.38
N PRO A 136 -16.01 -2.84 6.40
CA PRO A 136 -17.47 -2.83 6.25
C PRO A 136 -17.88 -1.99 5.05
N MET A 137 -18.98 -2.36 4.40
CA MET A 137 -19.38 -1.80 3.10
C MET A 137 -19.54 -0.27 3.14
N GLU A 138 -20.06 0.29 4.22
CA GLU A 138 -20.27 1.73 4.39
C GLU A 138 -18.93 2.48 4.36
N PHE A 139 -17.93 1.97 5.09
CA PHE A 139 -16.59 2.56 5.13
C PHE A 139 -15.84 2.36 3.80
N ALA A 140 -16.02 1.24 3.13
CA ALA A 140 -15.40 0.98 1.83
C ALA A 140 -15.91 1.96 0.77
N ILE A 141 -17.22 2.26 0.75
CA ILE A 141 -17.82 3.24 -0.15
C ILE A 141 -17.27 4.64 0.11
N GLU A 142 -17.21 5.05 1.39
CA GLU A 142 -16.69 6.36 1.76
C GLU A 142 -15.21 6.50 1.43
N ALA A 143 -14.39 5.50 1.77
CA ALA A 143 -12.96 5.49 1.44
C ALA A 143 -12.74 5.59 -0.08
N THR A 144 -13.51 4.87 -0.89
CA THR A 144 -13.44 4.95 -2.35
C THR A 144 -13.77 6.37 -2.87
N LYS A 145 -14.78 7.02 -2.30
CA LYS A 145 -15.10 8.42 -2.65
C LYS A 145 -13.99 9.38 -2.29
N LEU A 146 -13.40 9.22 -1.08
CA LEU A 146 -12.29 10.06 -0.62
C LEU A 146 -11.03 9.89 -1.50
N ILE A 147 -10.73 8.66 -1.94
CA ILE A 147 -9.64 8.39 -2.89
C ILE A 147 -9.87 9.17 -4.18
N ASN A 148 -11.07 9.09 -4.76
CA ASN A 148 -11.37 9.77 -6.03
C ASN A 148 -11.27 11.29 -5.88
N ILE A 149 -11.83 11.88 -4.83
CA ILE A 149 -11.73 13.33 -4.55
C ILE A 149 -10.25 13.75 -4.38
N SER A 150 -9.46 12.95 -3.67
CA SER A 150 -8.04 13.25 -3.42
C SER A 150 -7.18 13.16 -4.68
N LEU A 151 -7.65 12.49 -5.73
CA LEU A 151 -7.00 12.37 -7.03
C LEU A 151 -7.46 13.42 -8.04
N GLU A 152 -8.49 14.22 -7.74
CA GLU A 152 -8.91 15.31 -8.62
C GLU A 152 -7.74 16.28 -8.88
N GLY A 153 -7.49 16.56 -10.17
CA GLY A 153 -6.37 17.40 -10.59
C GLY A 153 -4.98 16.73 -10.49
N SER A 154 -4.91 15.43 -10.27
CA SER A 154 -3.63 14.68 -10.25
C SER A 154 -3.13 14.32 -11.66
N VAL A 155 -3.99 14.47 -12.65
CA VAL A 155 -3.74 14.20 -14.06
C VAL A 155 -3.79 15.55 -14.79
N GLY A 156 -2.62 16.07 -15.19
CA GLY A 156 -2.48 17.36 -15.88
C GLY A 156 -1.02 17.67 -16.14
#